data_fb6672b316018378a160520ba08d8554
#
_entry.id   fb6672b316018378a160520ba08d8554
#
_cell.length_a   1.000
_cell.length_b   1.000
_cell.length_c   1.000
_cell.angle_alpha   90.00
_cell.angle_beta   90.00
_cell.angle_gamma   90.00
#
_symmetry.space_group_name_H-M   'P 1'
#
loop_
_entity.id
_entity.type
_entity.pdbx_description
1 polymer ?
#
loop_
_entity_poly.entity_id
_entity_poly.type
_entity_poly.pdbx_seq_one_letter_code
_entity_poly.pdbx_strand_id
1 'polypeptide(L)' 'DLRSGDLVFFDTQGSNNGSVSHVGIYIGNGDMIHASSGSSKKVTISNINSSYYSSRYVNARRVL' A
#
# COMPACT_ATOMS: atom_id res chain seq x y z
N ASP A 1 -13.37 7.15 1.02
CA ASP A 1 -12.20 8.02 1.05
C ASP A 1 -11.20 7.55 2.09
N LEU A 2 -9.93 7.54 1.73
CA LEU A 2 -8.88 7.13 2.64
C LEU A 2 -8.62 8.21 3.70
N ARG A 3 -8.35 7.74 4.91
CA ARG A 3 -7.98 8.60 6.02
C ARG A 3 -6.70 8.07 6.66
N SER A 4 -5.94 8.98 7.27
CA SER A 4 -4.74 8.59 7.99
C SER A 4 -5.06 7.50 9.01
N GLY A 5 -4.29 6.42 8.99
CA GLY A 5 -4.51 5.26 9.85
C GLY A 5 -5.20 4.10 9.16
N ASP A 6 -5.74 4.30 7.95
CA ASP A 6 -6.35 3.21 7.20
C ASP A 6 -5.27 2.26 6.67
N LEU A 7 -5.59 0.96 6.67
CA LEU A 7 -4.72 -0.02 6.04
C LEU A 7 -5.02 -0.06 4.55
N VAL A 8 -3.98 -0.10 3.73
CA VAL A 8 -4.11 -0.21 2.28
C VAL A 8 -3.42 -1.49 1.81
N PHE A 9 -4.06 -2.21 0.92
CA PHE A 9 -3.63 -3.53 0.49
C PHE A 9 -3.33 -3.55 -0.99
N PHE A 10 -2.24 -4.24 -1.36
CA PHE A 10 -1.75 -4.29 -2.73
C PHE A 10 -1.42 -5.72 -3.14
N ASP A 11 -1.53 -6.00 -4.44
CA ASP A 11 -1.04 -7.23 -5.04
C ASP A 11 0.23 -6.91 -5.82
N THR A 12 1.38 -7.20 -5.22
CA THR A 12 2.68 -6.92 -5.82
C THR A 12 3.33 -8.16 -6.42
N GLN A 13 2.61 -9.29 -6.48
CA GLN A 13 3.11 -10.58 -6.91
C GLN A 13 2.67 -10.91 -8.34
N GLY A 14 2.78 -9.97 -9.25
CA GLY A 14 2.43 -10.21 -10.64
C GLY A 14 1.18 -9.45 -11.04
N SER A 15 0.23 -10.11 -11.72
CA SER A 15 -1.00 -9.43 -12.15
C SER A 15 -1.90 -9.19 -10.94
N ASN A 16 -2.62 -8.07 -10.97
CA ASN A 16 -3.52 -7.70 -9.87
C ASN A 16 -4.79 -8.54 -9.95
N ASN A 17 -4.77 -9.70 -9.30
CA ASN A 17 -5.90 -10.63 -9.30
C ASN A 17 -6.64 -10.64 -7.96
N GLY A 18 -6.40 -9.66 -7.10
CA GLY A 18 -7.05 -9.55 -5.82
C GLY A 18 -6.35 -10.25 -4.67
N SER A 19 -5.24 -10.92 -4.94
CA SER A 19 -4.47 -11.60 -3.89
C SER A 19 -3.56 -10.60 -3.20
N VAL A 20 -3.85 -10.30 -1.94
CA VAL A 20 -3.07 -9.34 -1.17
C VAL A 20 -1.72 -9.92 -0.81
N SER A 21 -0.66 -9.23 -1.18
CA SER A 21 0.70 -9.64 -0.84
C SER A 21 1.49 -8.52 -0.18
N HIS A 22 0.90 -7.33 -0.04
CA HIS A 22 1.59 -6.18 0.55
C HIS A 22 0.59 -5.29 1.25
N VAL A 23 0.99 -4.70 2.36
CA VAL A 23 0.11 -3.82 3.14
C VAL A 23 0.91 -2.60 3.59
N GLY A 24 0.21 -1.46 3.63
CA GLY A 24 0.77 -0.23 4.17
C GLY A 24 -0.25 0.47 5.05
N ILE A 25 0.20 1.51 5.74
CA ILE A 25 -0.67 2.36 6.57
C ILE A 25 -0.72 3.73 5.91
N TYR A 26 -1.92 4.16 5.55
CA TYR A 26 -2.11 5.46 4.93
C TYR A 26 -1.86 6.57 5.96
N ILE A 27 -1.06 7.57 5.59
CA ILE A 27 -0.72 8.66 6.50
C ILE A 27 -1.18 10.02 5.99
N GLY A 28 -1.98 10.04 4.94
CA GLY A 28 -2.52 11.27 4.37
C GLY A 28 -1.75 11.73 3.15
N ASN A 29 -2.33 12.63 2.39
CA ASN A 29 -1.71 13.25 1.21
C ASN A 29 -1.25 12.25 0.15
N GLY A 30 -1.88 11.08 0.10
CA GLY A 30 -1.52 10.05 -0.87
C GLY A 30 -0.31 9.21 -0.47
N ASP A 31 0.21 9.39 0.74
CA ASP A 31 1.39 8.66 1.20
C ASP A 31 1.02 7.52 2.13
N MET A 32 1.87 6.51 2.19
CA MET A 32 1.73 5.40 3.13
C MET A 32 3.09 5.02 3.71
N ILE A 33 3.05 4.52 4.94
CA ILE A 33 4.22 3.89 5.57
C ILE A 33 4.08 2.39 5.38
N HIS A 34 5.14 1.75 4.92
CA HIS A 34 5.12 0.31 4.72
C HIS A 34 6.52 -0.26 4.83
N ALA A 35 6.58 -1.57 5.06
CA ALA A 35 7.87 -2.28 5.07
C ALA A 35 8.18 -2.71 3.64
N SER A 36 9.27 -2.20 3.08
CA SER A 36 9.68 -2.56 1.74
C SER A 36 10.06 -4.03 1.68
N SER A 37 9.57 -4.73 0.67
CA SER A 37 9.89 -6.14 0.47
C SER A 37 11.09 -6.33 -0.46
N GLY A 38 11.67 -5.24 -0.94
CA GLY A 38 12.83 -5.31 -1.81
C GLY A 38 14.12 -5.59 -1.06
N SER A 39 15.24 -5.34 -1.71
CA SER A 39 16.55 -5.61 -1.11
C SER A 39 16.81 -4.78 0.14
N SER A 40 16.19 -3.62 0.26
CA SER A 40 16.39 -2.76 1.43
C SER A 40 15.66 -3.29 2.66
N LYS A 41 14.51 -3.91 2.51
CA LYS A 41 13.71 -4.54 3.58
C LYS A 41 13.56 -3.64 4.81
N LYS A 42 13.26 -2.38 4.61
CA LYS A 42 13.12 -1.43 5.70
C LYS A 42 11.82 -0.65 5.57
N VAL A 43 11.40 -0.04 6.68
CA VAL A 43 10.23 0.82 6.68
C VAL A 43 10.51 2.06 5.84
N THR A 44 9.58 2.40 4.97
CA THR A 44 9.73 3.53 4.07
C THR A 44 8.38 4.16 3.80
N ILE A 45 8.40 5.35 3.23
CA ILE A 45 7.19 6.07 2.83
C ILE A 45 7.12 6.07 1.30
N SER A 46 5.97 5.69 0.76
CA SER A 46 5.74 5.67 -0.68
C SER A 46 4.39 6.30 -0.99
N ASN A 47 4.24 6.78 -2.23
CA ASN A 47 2.99 7.39 -2.67
C ASN A 47 2.09 6.33 -3.29
N ILE A 48 0.86 6.20 -2.77
CA ILE A 48 -0.08 5.18 -3.25
C ILE A 48 -0.64 5.52 -4.63
N ASN A 49 -0.47 6.76 -5.07
CA ASN A 49 -0.92 7.18 -6.40
C ASN A 49 0.15 7.03 -7.47
N SER A 50 1.35 6.54 -7.10
CA SER A 50 2.37 6.25 -8.09
C SER A 50 1.87 5.14 -9.03
N SER A 51 2.39 5.10 -10.25
CA SER A 51 1.92 4.11 -11.22
C SER A 51 2.15 2.68 -10.72
N TYR A 52 3.21 2.46 -9.97
CA TYR A 52 3.48 1.13 -9.42
C TYR A 52 2.38 0.69 -8.46
N TYR A 53 2.06 1.51 -7.47
CA TYR A 53 1.10 1.12 -6.43
C TYR A 53 -0.35 1.29 -6.88
N SER A 54 -0.66 2.30 -7.68
CA SER A 54 -2.04 2.49 -8.12
C SER A 54 -2.52 1.32 -8.98
N SER A 55 -1.64 0.72 -9.77
CA SER A 55 -2.00 -0.43 -10.58
C SER A 55 -2.08 -1.73 -9.78
N ARG A 56 -1.56 -1.74 -8.56
CA ARG A 56 -1.53 -2.93 -7.71
C ARG A 56 -2.46 -2.83 -6.50
N TYR A 57 -3.17 -1.73 -6.39
CA TYR A 57 -4.08 -1.49 -5.27
C TYR A 57 -5.25 -2.48 -5.29
N VAL A 58 -5.52 -3.11 -4.15
CA VAL A 58 -6.64 -4.05 -4.02
C VAL A 58 -7.79 -3.39 -3.28
N ASN A 59 -7.58 -3.02 -2.02
CA ASN A 59 -8.60 -2.34 -1.23
C ASN A 59 -7.98 -1.70 -0.01
N ALA A 60 -8.83 -1.10 0.82
CA ALA A 60 -8.41 -0.50 2.08
C ALA A 60 -9.39 -0.88 3.17
N ARG A 61 -8.93 -0.87 4.42
CA ARG A 61 -9.77 -1.16 5.58
C ARG A 61 -9.51 -0.12 6.67
N ARG A 62 -10.58 0.33 7.27
CA ARG A 62 -10.51 1.23 8.42
C ARG A 62 -10.66 0.41 9.68
N VAL A 63 -9.66 0.49 10.56
CA VAL A 63 -9.64 -0.31 11.78
C VAL A 63 -9.89 0.50 13.03
N LEU A 64 -10.00 1.81 12.91
CA LEU A 64 -10.27 2.69 14.04
C LEU A 64 -11.61 3.42 13.89
#